data_472a1d338a4e6a7513741fe24f261b5b
#
_entry.id   472a1d338a4e6a7513741fe24f261b5b
#
_cell.length_a   1.000
_cell.length_b   1.000
_cell.length_c   1.000
_cell.angle_alpha   90.00
_cell.angle_beta   90.00
_cell.angle_gamma   90.00
#
_symmetry.space_group_name_H-M   'P 1'
#
loop_
_entity.id
_entity.type
_entity.pdbx_description
1 polymer ?
#
loop_
_entity_poly.entity_id
_entity_poly.type
_entity_poly.pdbx_seq_one_letter_code
_entity_poly.pdbx_strand_id
1 'polypeptide(L)'
;MAEPVNEMPQVVHLTDGRSSLLITTAGGMPCVAHWGAALGDTDRAVFGALERPVPGGGLDIDPPLGLVAESSVGWFGTPGIEGHRPGGRDFAPQFGLQSIDSDRHRVEIGLSDEAAQLSLTIRVVLHASGVATFRASISNDGDTPYALDALRVSLPLPAHAQELLTVGGRWTNEFGQTRTPWIGNCLTIANRRGKTSHERLGAVFAGTPAFTEHSGEVWGCHIGWSGNFEIICDSVTDGRRSLQAGELLASGEVSLQPGQSYDAPIIYAAYSNSGLNAISNSFHAFLRSRPQHPVKPRPVLLNIWEAVYFDHDYDNLRGLADIAASCGIERFVVDDGWFHGRRNDRAGLGDWWVDTSVWTSGLTPLIDHVRGLGMEFGIWVEPEMVNPDSDLYRAHPDWTLGDDRYPVVLGRNQLVLDLGRDEVGEYLFGHLDALLGDHDIAYVKWDMNRDLVAATSAGRAGVHRQTLGVYALFDRLRSAHPGVEFETCASGGGRVDFGIFERTERAWTSDSIDALDRQAIQRGFSLLFPPELMGSHIGSPV
;
A
#
# COMPACT_ATOMS: atom_id res chain seq x y z
N MET A 1 28.88 37.95 8.23
CA MET A 1 28.27 36.82 8.98
C MET A 1 27.11 37.44 9.75
N ALA A 2 25.89 37.22 9.30
CA ALA A 2 24.70 37.58 10.06
C ALA A 2 24.60 36.61 11.24
N GLU A 3 24.43 37.10 12.45
CA GLU A 3 24.13 36.28 13.61
C GLU A 3 22.82 35.51 13.33
N PRO A 4 22.72 34.19 13.62
CA PRO A 4 21.49 33.47 13.50
C PRO A 4 20.48 34.13 14.44
N VAL A 5 19.35 34.56 13.91
CA VAL A 5 18.18 34.96 14.71
C VAL A 5 17.80 33.70 15.52
N ASN A 6 18.03 33.76 16.82
CA ASN A 6 17.72 32.70 17.76
C ASN A 6 16.20 32.72 17.98
N GLU A 7 15.42 32.32 16.97
CA GLU A 7 14.00 32.08 17.14
C GLU A 7 13.83 30.80 18.01
N MET A 8 13.09 30.95 19.11
CA MET A 8 12.76 29.82 19.96
C MET A 8 12.12 28.71 19.11
N PRO A 9 12.50 27.43 19.29
CA PRO A 9 11.94 26.34 18.51
C PRO A 9 10.41 26.36 18.59
N GLN A 10 9.77 26.36 17.42
CA GLN A 10 8.32 26.21 17.35
C GLN A 10 7.95 24.78 17.70
N VAL A 11 6.95 24.64 18.56
CA VAL A 11 6.44 23.33 19.00
C VAL A 11 5.00 23.18 18.52
N VAL A 12 4.75 22.17 17.68
CA VAL A 12 3.41 21.78 17.24
C VAL A 12 2.97 20.55 18.02
N HIS A 13 1.83 20.66 18.69
CA HIS A 13 1.22 19.58 19.47
C HIS A 13 -0.08 19.13 18.81
N LEU A 14 -0.04 17.94 18.19
CA LEU A 14 -1.22 17.26 17.67
C LEU A 14 -1.70 16.25 18.71
N THR A 15 -3.02 16.24 19.00
CA THR A 15 -3.59 15.31 19.97
C THR A 15 -5.04 14.96 19.66
N ASP A 16 -5.41 13.70 19.86
CA ASP A 16 -6.78 13.19 19.82
C ASP A 16 -7.37 12.99 21.25
N GLY A 17 -6.60 13.36 22.27
CA GLY A 17 -6.95 13.19 23.68
C GLY A 17 -6.53 11.84 24.28
N ARG A 18 -6.13 10.84 23.48
CA ARG A 18 -5.60 9.53 23.88
C ARG A 18 -4.13 9.39 23.57
N SER A 19 -3.70 9.99 22.47
CA SER A 19 -2.32 10.04 22.02
C SER A 19 -1.89 11.48 21.73
N SER A 20 -0.60 11.69 21.73
CA SER A 20 0.03 12.97 21.36
C SER A 20 1.19 12.74 20.41
N LEU A 21 1.29 13.61 19.43
CA LEU A 21 2.44 13.76 18.54
C LEU A 21 2.96 15.18 18.71
N LEU A 22 4.20 15.31 19.19
CA LEU A 22 4.86 16.59 19.38
C LEU A 22 5.96 16.75 18.36
N ILE A 23 5.87 17.79 17.55
CA ILE A 23 6.84 18.11 16.48
C ILE A 23 7.54 19.40 16.87
N THR A 24 8.88 19.38 16.84
CA THR A 24 9.71 20.57 17.13
C THR A 24 10.45 21.00 15.87
N THR A 25 10.58 22.31 15.68
CA THR A 25 11.34 22.90 14.58
C THR A 25 12.33 23.91 15.15
N ALA A 26 13.58 23.82 14.73
CA ALA A 26 14.64 24.75 15.12
C ALA A 26 15.33 25.34 13.87
N GLY A 27 14.53 25.78 12.88
CA GLY A 27 15.03 26.37 11.64
C GLY A 27 15.45 25.37 10.55
N GLY A 28 15.48 24.07 10.86
CA GLY A 28 15.80 22.99 9.93
C GLY A 28 14.69 21.97 9.83
N MET A 29 15.05 20.74 9.46
CA MET A 29 14.14 19.61 9.35
C MET A 29 13.40 19.36 10.67
N PRO A 30 12.05 19.31 10.68
CA PRO A 30 11.28 19.05 11.88
C PRO A 30 11.55 17.66 12.47
N CYS A 31 11.59 17.59 13.80
CA CYS A 31 11.81 16.37 14.56
C CYS A 31 10.56 16.00 15.38
N VAL A 32 10.26 14.71 15.50
CA VAL A 32 9.24 14.25 16.44
C VAL A 32 9.88 14.13 17.82
N ALA A 33 9.50 15.01 18.74
CA ALA A 33 9.99 14.98 20.13
C ALA A 33 9.23 14.01 21.02
N HIS A 34 7.96 13.73 20.69
CA HIS A 34 7.13 12.73 21.39
C HIS A 34 6.10 12.13 20.42
N TRP A 35 5.98 10.81 20.49
CA TRP A 35 4.91 10.04 19.87
C TRP A 35 4.52 8.93 20.83
N GLY A 36 3.35 9.06 21.46
CA GLY A 36 2.94 8.15 22.52
C GLY A 36 1.67 8.57 23.23
N ALA A 37 1.58 8.28 24.53
CA ALA A 37 0.44 8.63 25.37
C ALA A 37 0.14 10.14 25.33
N ALA A 38 -1.14 10.48 25.49
CA ALA A 38 -1.56 11.87 25.52
C ALA A 38 -0.80 12.67 26.58
N LEU A 39 -0.26 13.81 26.17
CA LEU A 39 0.32 14.81 27.05
C LEU A 39 -0.79 15.76 27.51
N GLY A 40 -0.83 16.04 28.83
CA GLY A 40 -1.74 17.03 29.41
C GLY A 40 -1.38 18.46 29.01
N ASP A 41 -1.78 19.45 29.81
CA ASP A 41 -1.38 20.86 29.67
C ASP A 41 0.13 21.00 29.89
N THR A 42 0.90 20.60 28.89
CA THR A 42 2.34 20.53 28.96
C THR A 42 2.91 21.91 28.67
N ASP A 43 3.72 22.41 29.58
CA ASP A 43 4.50 23.60 29.36
C ASP A 43 5.46 23.37 28.18
N ARG A 44 5.19 24.04 27.06
CA ARG A 44 6.00 23.96 25.83
C ARG A 44 7.49 24.26 26.07
N ALA A 45 7.79 25.05 27.10
CA ALA A 45 9.16 25.38 27.50
C ALA A 45 9.93 24.14 28.00
N VAL A 46 9.25 23.13 28.58
CA VAL A 46 9.90 21.90 29.05
C VAL A 46 10.47 21.11 27.87
N PHE A 47 9.78 21.05 26.73
CA PHE A 47 10.27 20.31 25.57
C PHE A 47 11.40 21.03 24.81
N GLY A 48 11.42 22.36 24.81
CA GLY A 48 12.52 23.15 24.31
C GLY A 48 13.79 23.04 25.17
N ALA A 49 13.65 22.61 26.42
CA ALA A 49 14.75 22.39 27.37
C ALA A 49 15.26 20.93 27.43
N LEU A 50 14.66 20.01 26.69
CA LEU A 50 15.11 18.62 26.59
C LEU A 50 16.28 18.52 25.59
N GLU A 51 17.40 19.14 25.91
CA GLU A 51 18.64 18.96 25.17
C GLU A 51 19.26 17.60 25.54
N ARG A 52 19.61 16.83 24.53
CA ARG A 52 20.44 15.64 24.75
C ARG A 52 21.90 16.06 24.85
N PRO A 53 22.67 15.44 25.74
CA PRO A 53 24.11 15.71 25.78
C PRO A 53 24.76 15.21 24.48
N VAL A 54 25.70 15.99 23.95
CA VAL A 54 26.51 15.57 22.80
C VAL A 54 27.26 14.28 23.15
N PRO A 55 27.09 13.20 22.36
CA PRO A 55 27.77 11.92 22.65
C PRO A 55 29.30 12.07 22.60
N GLY A 56 29.98 11.60 23.62
CA GLY A 56 31.46 11.60 23.63
C GLY A 56 32.04 10.66 22.56
N GLY A 57 33.07 11.10 21.83
CA GLY A 57 33.76 10.30 20.82
C GLY A 57 33.07 10.25 19.46
N GLY A 58 32.07 11.10 19.23
CA GLY A 58 31.34 11.26 17.96
C GLY A 58 31.57 12.66 17.34
N LEU A 59 30.50 13.20 16.76
CA LEU A 59 30.47 14.57 16.27
C LEU A 59 30.38 15.57 17.44
N ASP A 60 30.77 16.81 17.21
CA ASP A 60 30.63 17.89 18.21
C ASP A 60 29.19 18.42 18.38
N ILE A 61 28.23 17.68 17.84
CA ILE A 61 26.78 17.95 17.92
C ILE A 61 26.01 16.66 18.26
N ASP A 62 24.78 16.79 18.76
CA ASP A 62 23.80 15.70 18.78
C ASP A 62 22.98 15.77 17.47
N PRO A 63 23.24 14.88 16.50
CA PRO A 63 22.59 15.01 15.20
C PRO A 63 21.09 14.73 15.32
N PRO A 64 20.21 15.59 14.76
CA PRO A 64 18.76 15.43 14.86
C PRO A 64 18.26 14.22 14.03
N LEU A 65 17.23 13.53 14.54
CA LEU A 65 16.41 12.62 13.73
C LEU A 65 15.20 13.40 13.21
N GLY A 66 15.31 13.92 11.98
CA GLY A 66 14.24 14.63 11.33
C GLY A 66 13.13 13.70 10.81
N LEU A 67 11.96 14.27 10.50
CA LEU A 67 10.85 13.56 9.82
C LEU A 67 11.27 12.96 8.48
N VAL A 68 12.23 13.55 7.80
CA VAL A 68 13.04 12.94 6.74
C VAL A 68 14.49 13.02 7.23
N ALA A 69 15.11 11.91 7.57
CA ALA A 69 16.44 11.88 8.16
C ALA A 69 17.51 12.34 7.17
N GLU A 70 18.34 13.30 7.55
CA GLU A 70 19.34 13.91 6.69
C GLU A 70 20.75 13.52 7.12
N SER A 71 21.54 12.94 6.21
CA SER A 71 22.95 12.63 6.46
C SER A 71 23.82 13.87 6.57
N SER A 72 23.44 14.96 5.92
CA SER A 72 24.14 16.27 5.93
C SER A 72 24.26 16.88 7.32
N VAL A 73 23.31 16.60 8.23
CA VAL A 73 23.34 17.09 9.62
C VAL A 73 23.98 16.10 10.60
N GLY A 74 24.60 15.03 10.08
CA GLY A 74 25.34 14.05 10.89
C GLY A 74 24.53 12.87 11.37
N TRP A 75 23.31 12.63 10.82
CA TRP A 75 22.57 11.42 11.11
C TRP A 75 23.29 10.19 10.51
N PHE A 76 23.74 9.25 11.37
CA PHE A 76 24.48 8.04 10.97
C PHE A 76 23.60 6.80 10.76
N GLY A 77 22.31 6.86 11.08
CA GLY A 77 21.35 5.83 10.69
C GLY A 77 20.99 5.93 9.20
N THR A 78 20.03 5.12 8.76
CA THR A 78 19.55 5.16 7.37
C THR A 78 19.03 6.56 7.03
N PRO A 79 19.47 7.18 5.89
CA PRO A 79 18.92 8.45 5.44
C PRO A 79 17.44 8.33 5.05
N GLY A 80 16.66 9.37 5.31
CA GLY A 80 15.27 9.47 4.85
C GLY A 80 15.18 9.93 3.39
N ILE A 81 16.20 10.63 2.90
CA ILE A 81 16.33 11.04 1.50
C ILE A 81 17.65 10.54 0.92
N GLU A 82 17.56 9.92 -0.25
CA GLU A 82 18.69 9.49 -1.06
C GLU A 82 18.40 9.87 -2.52
N GLY A 83 19.41 10.44 -3.17
CA GLY A 83 19.28 10.87 -4.56
C GLY A 83 20.47 11.72 -4.97
N HIS A 84 20.53 12.13 -6.24
CA HIS A 84 21.64 12.94 -6.72
C HIS A 84 21.35 13.62 -8.07
N ARG A 85 22.07 14.67 -8.35
CA ARG A 85 22.17 15.24 -9.69
C ARG A 85 23.26 14.54 -10.52
N PRO A 86 23.30 14.76 -11.85
CA PRO A 86 24.34 14.17 -12.71
C PRO A 86 25.75 14.34 -12.15
N GLY A 87 26.50 13.24 -12.14
CA GLY A 87 27.84 13.18 -11.55
C GLY A 87 27.88 12.99 -10.04
N GLY A 88 26.76 12.58 -9.41
CA GLY A 88 26.68 12.30 -7.97
C GLY A 88 26.67 13.57 -7.10
N ARG A 89 26.36 14.74 -7.67
CA ARG A 89 26.25 15.99 -6.92
C ARG A 89 24.95 16.04 -6.11
N ASP A 90 24.95 16.86 -5.06
CA ASP A 90 23.77 17.15 -4.24
C ASP A 90 23.13 15.86 -3.63
N PHE A 91 23.99 14.91 -3.25
CA PHE A 91 23.57 13.61 -2.71
C PHE A 91 23.13 13.66 -1.24
N ALA A 92 23.46 14.74 -0.53
CA ALA A 92 23.15 14.93 0.87
C ALA A 92 22.55 16.32 1.08
N PRO A 93 21.29 16.55 0.65
CA PRO A 93 20.63 17.84 0.82
C PRO A 93 20.40 18.13 2.29
N GLN A 94 20.35 19.45 2.62
CA GLN A 94 20.05 19.97 3.94
C GLN A 94 18.93 21.00 3.85
N PHE A 95 17.76 20.65 4.38
CA PHE A 95 16.58 21.49 4.26
C PHE A 95 16.45 22.51 5.38
N GLY A 96 16.18 23.77 5.00
CA GLY A 96 15.78 24.84 5.90
C GLY A 96 14.27 25.02 5.93
N LEU A 97 13.73 25.39 7.11
CA LEU A 97 12.30 25.65 7.28
C LEU A 97 11.90 26.92 6.53
N GLN A 98 10.87 26.84 5.70
CA GLN A 98 10.29 27.96 4.94
C GLN A 98 8.93 28.39 5.48
N SER A 99 8.08 27.41 5.80
CA SER A 99 6.73 27.69 6.29
C SER A 99 6.22 26.59 7.20
N ILE A 100 5.33 26.95 8.10
CA ILE A 100 4.59 26.03 8.93
C ILE A 100 3.15 26.54 9.13
N ASP A 101 2.19 25.72 8.76
CA ASP A 101 0.75 25.94 9.02
C ASP A 101 0.23 24.80 9.87
N SER A 102 -0.36 25.08 11.02
CA SER A 102 -0.81 24.04 11.94
C SER A 102 -2.06 24.43 12.72
N ASP A 103 -2.84 23.40 13.00
CA ASP A 103 -3.91 23.44 13.98
C ASP A 103 -3.76 22.27 14.98
N ARG A 104 -4.80 21.98 15.77
CA ARG A 104 -4.77 20.91 16.79
C ARG A 104 -4.58 19.49 16.20
N HIS A 105 -4.92 19.29 14.93
CA HIS A 105 -5.02 17.98 14.33
C HIS A 105 -4.11 17.81 13.09
N ARG A 106 -3.61 18.89 12.55
CA ARG A 106 -2.75 18.85 11.36
C ARG A 106 -1.60 19.82 11.44
N VAL A 107 -0.54 19.49 10.69
CA VAL A 107 0.53 20.41 10.37
C VAL A 107 0.98 20.20 8.92
N GLU A 108 1.24 21.29 8.22
CA GLU A 108 1.87 21.31 6.92
C GLU A 108 3.15 22.15 7.02
N ILE A 109 4.25 21.60 6.56
CA ILE A 109 5.60 22.14 6.72
C ILE A 109 6.23 22.22 5.35
N GLY A 110 6.63 23.42 4.93
CA GLY A 110 7.39 23.68 3.72
C GLY A 110 8.87 23.88 4.05
N LEU A 111 9.73 23.20 3.31
CA LEU A 111 11.18 23.17 3.49
C LEU A 111 11.87 23.37 2.14
N SER A 112 13.07 23.96 2.12
CA SER A 112 13.88 24.06 0.91
C SER A 112 15.36 23.90 1.20
N ASP A 113 16.09 23.41 0.20
CA ASP A 113 17.55 23.47 0.11
C ASP A 113 17.91 24.30 -1.13
N GLU A 114 18.39 25.54 -0.91
CA GLU A 114 18.75 26.44 -2.00
C GLU A 114 19.97 25.96 -2.79
N ALA A 115 20.91 25.25 -2.13
CA ALA A 115 22.12 24.76 -2.77
C ALA A 115 21.81 23.56 -3.69
N ALA A 116 21.01 22.62 -3.20
CA ALA A 116 20.55 21.47 -3.98
C ALA A 116 19.38 21.83 -4.92
N GLN A 117 18.78 23.02 -4.77
CA GLN A 117 17.59 23.45 -5.50
C GLN A 117 16.45 22.42 -5.42
N LEU A 118 16.12 22.02 -4.20
CA LEU A 118 15.04 21.10 -3.88
C LEU A 118 14.09 21.74 -2.88
N SER A 119 12.81 21.48 -3.02
CA SER A 119 11.81 21.76 -1.99
C SER A 119 11.13 20.49 -1.51
N LEU A 120 10.75 20.48 -0.23
CA LEU A 120 10.11 19.34 0.42
C LEU A 120 8.90 19.85 1.20
N THR A 121 7.76 19.22 1.00
CA THR A 121 6.55 19.46 1.79
C THR A 121 6.23 18.23 2.63
N ILE A 122 6.03 18.42 3.93
CA ILE A 122 5.60 17.35 4.84
C ILE A 122 4.25 17.73 5.42
N ARG A 123 3.26 16.85 5.28
CA ARG A 123 1.94 17.01 5.89
C ARG A 123 1.69 15.89 6.89
N VAL A 124 1.34 16.26 8.11
CA VAL A 124 0.96 15.32 9.18
C VAL A 124 -0.46 15.61 9.64
N VAL A 125 -1.29 14.57 9.74
CA VAL A 125 -2.66 14.68 10.25
C VAL A 125 -2.87 13.60 11.30
N LEU A 126 -3.28 14.01 12.50
CA LEU A 126 -3.72 13.09 13.54
C LEU A 126 -5.24 13.00 13.53
N HIS A 127 -5.75 11.85 13.10
CA HIS A 127 -7.17 11.58 12.95
C HIS A 127 -7.84 11.26 14.29
N ALA A 128 -9.13 11.49 14.39
CA ALA A 128 -9.93 11.17 15.59
C ALA A 128 -9.88 9.68 16.00
N SER A 129 -9.50 8.80 15.07
CA SER A 129 -9.25 7.38 15.34
C SER A 129 -7.99 7.11 16.16
N GLY A 130 -7.07 8.09 16.28
CA GLY A 130 -5.73 7.92 16.86
C GLY A 130 -4.65 7.52 15.82
N VAL A 131 -5.02 7.40 14.56
CA VAL A 131 -4.05 7.18 13.46
C VAL A 131 -3.50 8.53 13.02
N ALA A 132 -2.16 8.65 12.96
CA ALA A 132 -1.47 9.75 12.30
C ALA A 132 -1.09 9.34 10.88
N THR A 133 -1.34 10.23 9.91
CA THR A 133 -0.90 10.06 8.52
C THR A 133 0.23 11.04 8.22
N PHE A 134 1.26 10.54 7.54
CA PHE A 134 2.41 11.33 7.09
C PHE A 134 2.50 11.25 5.58
N ARG A 135 2.59 12.42 4.93
CA ARG A 135 2.84 12.56 3.49
C ARG A 135 4.08 13.42 3.31
N ALA A 136 4.98 12.98 2.44
CA ALA A 136 6.14 13.77 2.02
C ALA A 136 6.12 13.91 0.51
N SER A 137 6.40 15.12 0.01
CA SER A 137 6.49 15.42 -1.42
C SER A 137 7.75 16.23 -1.67
N ILE A 138 8.59 15.79 -2.62
CA ILE A 138 9.81 16.49 -3.02
C ILE A 138 9.66 17.02 -4.44
N SER A 139 10.14 18.25 -4.66
CA SER A 139 10.15 18.91 -5.96
C SER A 139 11.58 19.29 -6.38
N ASN A 140 11.85 19.18 -7.67
CA ASN A 140 13.08 19.65 -8.28
C ASN A 140 12.89 21.08 -8.78
N ASP A 141 13.42 22.06 -8.05
CA ASP A 141 13.36 23.47 -8.39
C ASP A 141 14.57 23.93 -9.26
N GLY A 142 15.50 23.01 -9.50
CA GLY A 142 16.70 23.26 -10.29
C GLY A 142 16.49 23.07 -11.80
N ASP A 143 17.53 23.35 -12.54
CA ASP A 143 17.57 23.30 -14.01
C ASP A 143 18.08 21.96 -14.60
N THR A 144 18.54 21.05 -13.74
CA THR A 144 19.03 19.72 -14.13
C THR A 144 18.23 18.62 -13.44
N PRO A 145 18.10 17.42 -14.05
CA PRO A 145 17.38 16.33 -13.43
C PRO A 145 17.96 15.93 -12.06
N TYR A 146 17.09 15.54 -11.13
CA TYR A 146 17.44 14.92 -9.85
C TYR A 146 16.98 13.45 -9.85
N ALA A 147 17.93 12.53 -9.77
CA ALA A 147 17.63 11.12 -9.59
C ALA A 147 17.28 10.90 -8.11
N LEU A 148 16.05 10.47 -7.84
CA LEU A 148 15.60 10.15 -6.49
C LEU A 148 15.68 8.63 -6.30
N ASP A 149 16.44 8.19 -5.29
CA ASP A 149 16.59 6.77 -4.95
C ASP A 149 15.73 6.39 -3.73
N ALA A 150 15.45 7.35 -2.81
CA ALA A 150 14.53 7.14 -1.70
C ALA A 150 13.97 8.46 -1.13
N LEU A 151 12.71 8.40 -0.67
CA LEU A 151 12.09 9.38 0.22
C LEU A 151 11.26 8.64 1.27
N ARG A 152 11.75 8.63 2.53
CA ARG A 152 11.18 7.89 3.65
C ARG A 152 10.81 8.84 4.78
N VAL A 153 9.68 8.61 5.41
CA VAL A 153 9.31 9.26 6.67
C VAL A 153 9.96 8.50 7.83
N SER A 154 10.54 9.25 8.76
CA SER A 154 11.25 8.74 9.93
C SER A 154 10.51 9.10 11.22
N LEU A 155 10.25 8.10 12.06
CA LEU A 155 9.59 8.25 13.36
C LEU A 155 10.51 7.71 14.46
N PRO A 156 10.73 8.46 15.55
CA PRO A 156 11.49 7.95 16.69
C PRO A 156 10.66 6.93 17.47
N LEU A 157 11.35 5.96 18.05
CA LEU A 157 10.77 5.02 18.99
C LEU A 157 11.54 5.07 20.32
N PRO A 158 10.84 4.93 21.48
CA PRO A 158 11.50 4.97 22.76
C PRO A 158 12.37 3.73 22.97
N ALA A 159 13.40 3.86 23.83
CA ALA A 159 14.36 2.79 24.08
C ALA A 159 13.72 1.52 24.69
N HIS A 160 12.54 1.63 25.31
CA HIS A 160 11.81 0.50 25.87
C HIS A 160 10.93 -0.26 24.84
N ALA A 161 10.82 0.22 23.60
CA ALA A 161 10.24 -0.53 22.50
C ALA A 161 11.26 -1.57 22.03
N GLN A 162 11.28 -2.77 22.63
CA GLN A 162 12.34 -3.76 22.48
C GLN A 162 11.89 -5.05 21.80
N GLU A 163 10.68 -5.10 21.29
CA GLU A 163 10.14 -6.23 20.56
C GLU A 163 9.44 -5.73 19.29
N LEU A 164 9.70 -6.40 18.17
CA LEU A 164 9.05 -6.15 16.89
C LEU A 164 8.11 -7.30 16.57
N LEU A 165 6.90 -6.97 16.10
CA LEU A 165 5.97 -7.89 15.49
C LEU A 165 5.83 -7.52 14.02
N THR A 166 6.17 -8.45 13.13
CA THR A 166 6.01 -8.35 11.68
C THR A 166 4.93 -9.29 11.19
N VAL A 167 4.33 -8.96 10.07
CA VAL A 167 3.26 -9.75 9.46
C VAL A 167 3.69 -10.17 8.06
N GLY A 168 3.53 -11.45 7.75
CA GLY A 168 3.90 -12.01 6.45
C GLY A 168 3.46 -13.46 6.34
N GLY A 169 3.92 -14.13 5.30
CA GLY A 169 3.55 -15.54 5.10
C GLY A 169 3.93 -16.01 3.71
N ARG A 170 3.03 -16.74 3.09
CA ARG A 170 3.14 -17.23 1.72
C ARG A 170 1.74 -17.39 1.13
N TRP A 171 1.65 -17.65 -0.14
CA TRP A 171 0.40 -18.08 -0.77
C TRP A 171 -0.27 -19.21 0.02
N THR A 172 -1.56 -19.09 0.27
CA THR A 172 -2.41 -19.97 1.10
C THR A 172 -2.06 -20.04 2.60
N ASN A 173 -1.18 -19.15 3.08
CA ASN A 173 -0.86 -18.99 4.50
C ASN A 173 -0.36 -17.56 4.76
N GLU A 174 -1.21 -16.60 4.43
CA GLU A 174 -0.95 -15.17 4.53
C GLU A 174 -1.11 -14.68 5.98
N PHE A 175 -0.59 -13.49 6.25
CA PHE A 175 -0.76 -12.72 7.50
C PHE A 175 -0.24 -13.40 8.77
N GLY A 176 0.69 -14.35 8.64
CA GLY A 176 1.36 -14.94 9.80
C GLY A 176 2.14 -13.90 10.60
N GLN A 177 2.12 -14.00 11.93
CA GLN A 177 2.77 -13.07 12.83
C GLN A 177 4.11 -13.62 13.30
N THR A 178 5.15 -12.79 13.25
CA THR A 178 6.49 -13.13 13.75
C THR A 178 6.95 -12.08 14.75
N ARG A 179 7.35 -12.52 15.94
CA ARG A 179 7.91 -11.67 17.00
C ARG A 179 9.41 -11.82 17.06
N THR A 180 10.11 -10.70 17.14
CA THR A 180 11.58 -10.65 17.17
C THR A 180 12.04 -9.66 18.24
N PRO A 181 12.94 -10.05 19.16
CA PRO A 181 13.59 -9.11 20.06
C PRO A 181 14.35 -8.05 19.26
N TRP A 182 14.20 -6.79 19.64
CA TRP A 182 14.89 -5.67 18.99
C TRP A 182 15.94 -5.09 19.93
N ILE A 183 17.14 -5.67 19.88
CA ILE A 183 18.26 -5.36 20.78
C ILE A 183 19.46 -4.92 19.94
N GLY A 184 19.53 -3.63 19.58
CA GLY A 184 20.70 -3.03 18.95
C GLY A 184 21.02 -3.51 17.53
N ASN A 185 20.03 -3.92 16.75
CA ASN A 185 20.17 -4.35 15.36
C ASN A 185 19.23 -3.55 14.44
N CYS A 186 19.53 -3.57 13.15
CA CYS A 186 18.65 -3.07 12.11
C CYS A 186 17.83 -4.22 11.53
N LEU A 187 16.49 -4.03 11.42
CA LEU A 187 15.60 -4.92 10.70
C LEU A 187 15.03 -4.17 9.50
N THR A 188 15.24 -4.70 8.29
CA THR A 188 14.64 -4.18 7.06
C THR A 188 13.59 -5.15 6.55
N ILE A 189 12.37 -4.66 6.38
CA ILE A 189 11.26 -5.35 5.72
C ILE A 189 11.18 -4.73 4.32
N ALA A 190 11.68 -5.44 3.30
CA ALA A 190 11.70 -4.96 1.93
C ALA A 190 10.92 -5.90 1.02
N ASN A 191 10.03 -5.34 0.21
CA ASN A 191 9.26 -6.06 -0.80
C ASN A 191 9.67 -5.59 -2.20
N ARG A 192 9.91 -6.54 -3.11
CA ARG A 192 10.34 -6.32 -4.51
C ARG A 192 9.48 -7.09 -5.50
N ARG A 193 8.22 -7.35 -5.20
CA ARG A 193 7.34 -8.15 -6.05
C ARG A 193 6.39 -7.32 -6.91
N GLY A 194 6.47 -5.98 -6.81
CA GLY A 194 5.60 -5.06 -7.55
C GLY A 194 4.13 -5.08 -7.10
N LYS A 195 3.85 -5.72 -5.98
CA LYS A 195 2.58 -5.72 -5.24
C LYS A 195 2.88 -5.84 -3.75
N THR A 196 1.91 -5.69 -2.85
CA THR A 196 2.14 -5.76 -1.38
C THR A 196 2.81 -7.07 -0.93
N SER A 197 2.58 -8.17 -1.62
CA SER A 197 3.10 -9.53 -1.44
C SER A 197 2.55 -10.33 -0.26
N HIS A 198 2.56 -11.65 -0.42
CA HIS A 198 2.20 -12.60 0.65
C HIS A 198 3.26 -12.64 1.76
N GLU A 199 4.52 -12.45 1.39
CA GLU A 199 5.66 -12.68 2.29
C GLU A 199 5.82 -11.57 3.30
N ARG A 200 5.40 -10.34 2.93
CA ARG A 200 5.61 -9.14 3.73
C ARG A 200 4.42 -8.21 3.61
N LEU A 201 3.64 -8.12 4.65
CA LEU A 201 2.72 -7.00 4.76
C LEU A 201 3.53 -5.74 5.06
N GLY A 202 3.19 -4.62 4.42
CA GLY A 202 3.82 -3.31 4.65
C GLY A 202 3.48 -2.74 6.03
N ALA A 203 3.73 -3.52 7.09
CA ALA A 203 3.42 -3.12 8.47
C ALA A 203 4.41 -3.70 9.47
N VAL A 204 4.64 -2.96 10.55
CA VAL A 204 5.41 -3.37 11.72
C VAL A 204 4.79 -2.78 12.99
N PHE A 205 4.85 -3.56 14.08
CA PHE A 205 4.47 -3.13 15.41
C PHE A 205 5.69 -3.27 16.32
N ALA A 206 6.15 -2.16 16.89
CA ALA A 206 7.19 -2.13 17.89
C ALA A 206 6.55 -1.97 19.27
N GLY A 207 7.02 -2.68 20.28
CA GLY A 207 6.41 -2.55 21.61
C GLY A 207 7.34 -2.92 22.77
N THR A 208 6.80 -2.77 23.96
CA THR A 208 7.45 -3.25 25.18
C THR A 208 7.60 -4.77 25.16
N PRO A 209 8.66 -5.35 25.77
CA PRO A 209 8.85 -6.80 25.76
C PRO A 209 7.60 -7.56 26.20
N ALA A 210 7.23 -8.60 25.44
CA ALA A 210 6.09 -9.47 25.70
C ALA A 210 4.74 -8.73 25.71
N PHE A 211 4.59 -7.65 24.94
CA PHE A 211 3.25 -7.04 24.75
C PHE A 211 2.25 -8.06 24.17
N THR A 212 1.00 -7.92 24.58
CA THR A 212 -0.07 -8.84 24.20
C THR A 212 -1.18 -8.12 23.45
N GLU A 213 -2.27 -8.81 23.19
CA GLU A 213 -3.50 -8.22 22.67
C GLU A 213 -4.09 -7.14 23.61
N HIS A 214 -3.86 -7.23 24.91
CA HIS A 214 -4.51 -6.41 25.94
C HIS A 214 -3.55 -5.64 26.84
N SER A 215 -2.24 -5.79 26.67
CA SER A 215 -1.24 -5.17 27.54
C SER A 215 0.04 -4.79 26.82
N GLY A 216 0.75 -3.82 27.36
CA GLY A 216 1.99 -3.27 26.81
C GLY A 216 1.76 -2.04 25.94
N GLU A 217 2.81 -1.25 25.80
CA GLU A 217 2.82 -0.15 24.84
C GLU A 217 3.20 -0.68 23.45
N VAL A 218 2.50 -0.20 22.44
CA VAL A 218 2.70 -0.61 21.04
C VAL A 218 2.64 0.61 20.14
N TRP A 219 3.62 0.72 19.26
CA TRP A 219 3.70 1.67 18.16
C TRP A 219 3.58 0.89 16.85
N GLY A 220 2.55 1.14 16.07
CA GLY A 220 2.29 0.48 14.80
C GLY A 220 2.52 1.43 13.63
N CYS A 221 3.10 0.91 12.57
CA CYS A 221 3.30 1.61 11.31
C CYS A 221 2.84 0.74 10.15
N HIS A 222 2.16 1.36 9.17
CA HIS A 222 1.78 0.75 7.92
C HIS A 222 2.07 1.71 6.75
N ILE A 223 2.59 1.17 5.64
CA ILE A 223 2.74 1.91 4.39
C ILE A 223 1.57 1.61 3.45
N GLY A 224 0.84 2.63 3.04
CA GLY A 224 -0.31 2.51 2.13
C GLY A 224 0.12 2.52 0.67
N TRP A 225 0.76 1.45 0.22
CA TRP A 225 1.31 1.34 -1.12
C TRP A 225 1.26 -0.09 -1.65
N SER A 226 0.72 -0.25 -2.86
CA SER A 226 0.57 -1.57 -3.50
C SER A 226 1.74 -1.95 -4.42
N GLY A 227 2.83 -1.20 -4.39
CA GLY A 227 4.06 -1.47 -5.13
C GLY A 227 5.19 -2.01 -4.25
N ASN A 228 6.43 -1.80 -4.70
CA ASN A 228 7.61 -2.09 -3.89
C ASN A 228 7.70 -1.13 -2.71
N PHE A 229 8.05 -1.64 -1.54
CA PHE A 229 8.19 -0.82 -0.35
C PHE A 229 9.29 -1.34 0.57
N GLU A 230 9.71 -0.47 1.50
CA GLU A 230 10.55 -0.87 2.62
C GLU A 230 10.12 -0.20 3.92
N ILE A 231 10.30 -0.94 5.01
CA ILE A 231 10.20 -0.44 6.39
C ILE A 231 11.51 -0.82 7.08
N ILE A 232 12.16 0.17 7.70
CA ILE A 232 13.44 0.01 8.35
C ILE A 232 13.29 0.34 9.84
N CYS A 233 13.56 -0.63 10.70
CA CYS A 233 13.66 -0.44 12.14
C CYS A 233 15.14 -0.38 12.51
N ASP A 234 15.66 0.80 12.78
CA ASP A 234 17.07 1.05 13.02
C ASP A 234 17.35 1.42 14.48
N SER A 235 18.51 1.02 14.97
CA SER A 235 19.03 1.35 16.30
C SER A 235 20.45 1.83 16.18
N VAL A 236 20.66 3.13 16.39
CA VAL A 236 21.99 3.74 16.30
C VAL A 236 22.76 3.59 17.61
N THR A 237 24.08 3.79 17.55
CA THR A 237 25.00 3.51 18.66
C THR A 237 24.78 4.35 19.91
N ASP A 238 24.11 5.51 19.80
CA ASP A 238 23.73 6.36 20.93
C ASP A 238 22.45 5.91 21.65
N GLY A 239 21.88 4.78 21.22
CA GLY A 239 20.68 4.16 21.79
C GLY A 239 19.36 4.66 21.22
N ARG A 240 19.37 5.62 20.31
CA ARG A 240 18.15 6.03 19.61
C ARG A 240 17.65 4.94 18.67
N ARG A 241 16.34 4.86 18.55
CA ARG A 241 15.63 3.96 17.66
C ARG A 241 14.75 4.74 16.71
N SER A 242 14.75 4.32 15.46
CA SER A 242 13.89 4.90 14.43
C SER A 242 13.14 3.83 13.67
N LEU A 243 11.97 4.20 13.23
CA LEU A 243 11.18 3.48 12.25
C LEU A 243 11.07 4.37 11.02
N GLN A 244 11.50 3.87 9.88
CA GLN A 244 11.37 4.56 8.61
C GLN A 244 10.55 3.74 7.64
N ALA A 245 9.76 4.40 6.80
CA ALA A 245 8.99 3.72 5.76
C ALA A 245 8.92 4.60 4.50
N GLY A 246 8.95 3.94 3.35
CA GLY A 246 8.86 4.56 2.05
C GLY A 246 8.75 3.55 0.91
N GLU A 247 8.54 4.04 -0.29
CA GLU A 247 8.63 3.23 -1.50
C GLU A 247 10.07 2.76 -1.71
N LEU A 248 10.22 1.50 -2.10
CA LEU A 248 11.52 0.96 -2.49
C LEU A 248 11.72 1.17 -3.99
N LEU A 249 12.31 2.29 -4.34
CA LEU A 249 12.63 2.64 -5.71
C LEU A 249 13.83 1.84 -6.21
N ALA A 250 13.79 1.45 -7.48
CA ALA A 250 14.97 0.96 -8.16
C ALA A 250 15.83 2.14 -8.65
N SER A 251 17.13 1.91 -8.77
CA SER A 251 18.05 2.96 -9.22
C SER A 251 17.62 3.53 -10.58
N GLY A 252 17.46 4.87 -10.63
CA GLY A 252 17.04 5.59 -11.82
C GLY A 252 15.56 5.42 -12.21
N GLU A 253 14.74 4.82 -11.35
CA GLU A 253 13.30 4.67 -11.58
C GLU A 253 12.58 6.01 -11.58
N VAL A 254 12.90 6.86 -10.59
CA VAL A 254 12.38 8.22 -10.48
C VAL A 254 13.49 9.22 -10.80
N SER A 255 13.29 10.01 -11.85
CA SER A 255 14.17 11.08 -12.26
C SER A 255 13.35 12.36 -12.46
N LEU A 256 13.38 13.23 -11.46
CA LEU A 256 12.63 14.48 -11.46
C LEU A 256 13.27 15.48 -12.41
N GLN A 257 12.59 15.75 -13.52
CA GLN A 257 12.98 16.83 -14.42
C GLN A 257 12.73 18.20 -13.74
N PRO A 258 13.31 19.29 -14.25
CA PRO A 258 13.01 20.63 -13.74
C PRO A 258 11.51 20.87 -13.57
N GLY A 259 11.09 21.30 -12.38
CA GLY A 259 9.70 21.55 -12.02
C GLY A 259 8.85 20.30 -11.75
N GLN A 260 9.41 19.10 -11.80
CA GLN A 260 8.68 17.89 -11.44
C GLN A 260 8.76 17.57 -9.95
N SER A 261 7.74 16.88 -9.46
CA SER A 261 7.61 16.46 -8.07
C SER A 261 7.39 14.94 -7.97
N TYR A 262 7.73 14.39 -6.82
CA TYR A 262 7.43 13.03 -6.41
C TYR A 262 6.70 13.05 -5.08
N ASP A 263 5.58 12.33 -5.02
CA ASP A 263 4.79 12.13 -3.81
C ASP A 263 5.09 10.73 -3.24
N ALA A 264 5.67 10.68 -2.04
CA ALA A 264 5.91 9.42 -1.35
C ALA A 264 4.58 8.79 -0.90
N PRO A 265 4.51 7.45 -0.81
CA PRO A 265 3.37 6.76 -0.22
C PRO A 265 3.03 7.27 1.18
N ILE A 266 1.73 7.25 1.51
CA ILE A 266 1.28 7.66 2.84
C ILE A 266 1.73 6.65 3.89
N ILE A 267 2.32 7.15 4.97
CA ILE A 267 2.64 6.37 6.14
C ILE A 267 1.56 6.58 7.19
N TYR A 268 1.02 5.49 7.70
CA TYR A 268 0.01 5.44 8.75
C TYR A 268 0.65 4.93 10.02
N ALA A 269 0.54 5.70 11.08
CA ALA A 269 1.14 5.38 12.37
C ALA A 269 0.12 5.51 13.50
N ALA A 270 0.18 4.62 14.48
CA ALA A 270 -0.71 4.65 15.64
C ALA A 270 0.04 4.19 16.90
N TYR A 271 -0.47 4.61 18.07
CA TYR A 271 0.06 4.24 19.36
C TYR A 271 -1.04 3.68 20.26
N SER A 272 -0.67 2.73 21.11
CA SER A 272 -1.52 2.21 22.17
C SER A 272 -0.70 1.89 23.42
N ASN A 273 -1.23 2.18 24.60
CA ASN A 273 -0.71 1.70 25.89
C ASN A 273 -1.47 0.47 26.42
N SER A 274 -2.32 -0.13 25.61
CA SER A 274 -3.26 -1.19 26.00
C SER A 274 -3.21 -2.38 25.05
N GLY A 275 -2.03 -2.62 24.46
CA GLY A 275 -1.75 -3.76 23.59
C GLY A 275 -2.27 -3.63 22.17
N LEU A 276 -2.22 -4.76 21.44
CA LEU A 276 -2.51 -4.84 20.00
C LEU A 276 -3.97 -4.55 19.65
N ASN A 277 -4.94 -5.01 20.45
CA ASN A 277 -6.35 -4.80 20.11
C ASN A 277 -6.72 -3.32 20.06
N ALA A 278 -6.14 -2.51 20.95
CA ALA A 278 -6.42 -1.09 20.97
C ALA A 278 -5.84 -0.38 19.73
N ILE A 279 -4.62 -0.74 19.31
CA ILE A 279 -4.01 -0.17 18.10
C ILE A 279 -4.72 -0.67 16.83
N SER A 280 -5.12 -1.95 16.77
CA SER A 280 -5.94 -2.50 15.69
C SER A 280 -7.26 -1.74 15.55
N ASN A 281 -7.94 -1.48 16.68
CA ASN A 281 -9.17 -0.70 16.68
C ASN A 281 -8.97 0.74 16.16
N SER A 282 -7.81 1.35 16.39
CA SER A 282 -7.49 2.67 15.82
C SER A 282 -7.40 2.61 14.30
N PHE A 283 -6.71 1.61 13.73
CA PHE A 283 -6.66 1.40 12.29
C PHE A 283 -8.03 1.06 11.69
N HIS A 284 -8.81 0.21 12.35
CA HIS A 284 -10.17 -0.12 11.92
C HIS A 284 -11.09 1.11 11.94
N ALA A 285 -11.04 1.92 13.00
CA ALA A 285 -11.82 3.15 13.08
C ALA A 285 -11.42 4.16 11.99
N PHE A 286 -10.12 4.24 11.67
CA PHE A 286 -9.63 5.04 10.56
C PHE A 286 -10.24 4.59 9.22
N LEU A 287 -10.14 3.30 8.89
CA LEU A 287 -10.69 2.76 7.65
C LEU A 287 -12.22 2.95 7.57
N ARG A 288 -12.94 2.74 8.67
CA ARG A 288 -14.39 2.99 8.75
C ARG A 288 -14.79 4.45 8.54
N SER A 289 -13.90 5.38 8.85
CA SER A 289 -14.16 6.82 8.66
C SER A 289 -13.99 7.29 7.22
N ARG A 290 -13.49 6.44 6.34
CA ARG A 290 -13.23 6.79 4.93
C ARG A 290 -14.52 6.73 4.10
N PRO A 291 -14.68 7.64 3.13
CA PRO A 291 -15.86 7.64 2.25
C PRO A 291 -16.04 6.34 1.46
N GLN A 292 -14.94 5.64 1.16
CA GLN A 292 -14.93 4.39 0.39
C GLN A 292 -15.28 3.15 1.22
N HIS A 293 -15.41 3.30 2.55
CA HIS A 293 -15.76 2.16 3.40
C HIS A 293 -17.13 1.60 3.03
N PRO A 294 -17.29 0.27 2.86
CA PRO A 294 -18.55 -0.33 2.46
C PRO A 294 -19.64 -0.06 3.50
N VAL A 295 -20.76 0.49 3.05
CA VAL A 295 -21.92 0.82 3.91
C VAL A 295 -22.98 -0.28 3.91
N LYS A 296 -22.93 -1.18 2.90
CA LYS A 296 -23.85 -2.33 2.81
C LYS A 296 -23.27 -3.54 3.54
N PRO A 297 -24.10 -4.39 4.16
CA PRO A 297 -23.65 -5.70 4.63
C PRO A 297 -22.99 -6.47 3.49
N ARG A 298 -21.98 -7.26 3.82
CA ARG A 298 -21.34 -8.14 2.82
C ARG A 298 -22.34 -9.22 2.41
N PRO A 299 -22.66 -9.36 1.11
CA PRO A 299 -23.51 -10.44 0.63
C PRO A 299 -22.89 -11.81 0.88
N VAL A 300 -23.72 -12.82 1.11
CA VAL A 300 -23.30 -14.22 1.10
C VAL A 300 -23.01 -14.58 -0.36
N LEU A 301 -21.74 -14.81 -0.68
CA LEU A 301 -21.23 -14.93 -2.03
C LEU A 301 -20.84 -16.37 -2.34
N LEU A 302 -21.32 -16.89 -3.49
CA LEU A 302 -20.80 -18.09 -4.13
C LEU A 302 -19.87 -17.68 -5.27
N ASN A 303 -18.64 -18.20 -5.28
CA ASN A 303 -17.73 -18.13 -6.41
C ASN A 303 -17.66 -19.51 -7.07
N ILE A 304 -17.71 -19.56 -8.41
CA ILE A 304 -17.79 -20.82 -9.14
C ILE A 304 -16.42 -21.46 -9.42
N TRP A 305 -15.31 -20.81 -9.07
CA TRP A 305 -13.97 -21.27 -9.47
C TRP A 305 -13.74 -22.75 -9.12
N GLU A 306 -13.87 -23.12 -7.86
CA GLU A 306 -13.62 -24.48 -7.42
C GLU A 306 -14.69 -25.49 -7.90
N ALA A 307 -15.84 -25.00 -8.36
CA ALA A 307 -16.92 -25.87 -8.85
C ALA A 307 -16.70 -26.31 -10.30
N VAL A 308 -16.18 -25.42 -11.16
CA VAL A 308 -16.14 -25.67 -12.61
C VAL A 308 -14.79 -25.33 -13.27
N TYR A 309 -13.90 -24.58 -12.59
CA TYR A 309 -12.67 -24.05 -13.18
C TYR A 309 -12.95 -23.38 -14.55
N PHE A 310 -12.30 -23.85 -15.62
CA PHE A 310 -12.49 -23.35 -17.00
C PHE A 310 -13.63 -24.01 -17.76
N ASP A 311 -14.33 -24.99 -17.18
CA ASP A 311 -15.42 -25.72 -17.83
C ASP A 311 -16.75 -24.98 -17.67
N HIS A 312 -16.84 -23.83 -18.34
CA HIS A 312 -18.04 -23.01 -18.34
C HIS A 312 -19.08 -23.57 -19.31
N ASP A 313 -20.19 -24.05 -18.75
CA ASP A 313 -21.38 -24.50 -19.46
C ASP A 313 -22.60 -23.77 -18.92
N TYR A 314 -23.43 -23.20 -19.83
CA TYR A 314 -24.57 -22.38 -19.43
C TYR A 314 -25.59 -23.12 -18.57
N ASP A 315 -25.98 -24.35 -18.98
CA ASP A 315 -27.01 -25.12 -18.27
C ASP A 315 -26.52 -25.58 -16.91
N ASN A 316 -25.25 -25.94 -16.80
CA ASN A 316 -24.61 -26.31 -15.53
C ASN A 316 -24.57 -25.11 -14.57
N LEU A 317 -24.09 -23.95 -15.03
CA LEU A 317 -24.00 -22.72 -14.20
C LEU A 317 -25.38 -22.19 -13.82
N ARG A 318 -26.38 -22.31 -14.70
CA ARG A 318 -27.76 -21.99 -14.39
C ARG A 318 -28.30 -22.90 -13.27
N GLY A 319 -28.08 -24.22 -13.39
CA GLY A 319 -28.50 -25.16 -12.34
C GLY A 319 -27.80 -24.90 -11.00
N LEU A 320 -26.53 -24.51 -11.02
CA LEU A 320 -25.78 -24.11 -9.82
C LEU A 320 -26.35 -22.83 -9.20
N ALA A 321 -26.78 -21.86 -10.02
CA ALA A 321 -27.42 -20.63 -9.54
C ALA A 321 -28.79 -20.93 -8.88
N ASP A 322 -29.59 -21.86 -9.43
CA ASP A 322 -30.85 -22.30 -8.82
C ASP A 322 -30.62 -22.90 -7.42
N ILE A 323 -29.60 -23.76 -7.28
CA ILE A 323 -29.21 -24.35 -5.99
C ILE A 323 -28.73 -23.26 -5.04
N ALA A 324 -27.85 -22.37 -5.50
CA ALA A 324 -27.29 -21.26 -4.71
C ALA A 324 -28.41 -20.40 -4.11
N ALA A 325 -29.37 -19.98 -4.93
CA ALA A 325 -30.52 -19.19 -4.48
C ALA A 325 -31.33 -19.93 -3.40
N SER A 326 -31.57 -21.25 -3.59
CA SER A 326 -32.29 -22.07 -2.62
C SER A 326 -31.56 -22.19 -1.27
N CYS A 327 -30.24 -22.03 -1.25
CA CYS A 327 -29.40 -22.05 -0.05
C CYS A 327 -29.22 -20.65 0.59
N GLY A 328 -29.82 -19.61 0.03
CA GLY A 328 -29.74 -18.25 0.57
C GLY A 328 -28.48 -17.50 0.16
N ILE A 329 -27.84 -17.87 -0.94
CA ILE A 329 -26.76 -17.09 -1.56
C ILE A 329 -27.37 -15.78 -2.09
N GLU A 330 -26.64 -14.67 -1.89
CA GLU A 330 -27.06 -13.33 -2.25
C GLU A 330 -26.29 -12.77 -3.46
N ARG A 331 -25.11 -13.36 -3.77
CA ARG A 331 -24.26 -12.97 -4.90
C ARG A 331 -23.65 -14.19 -5.57
N PHE A 332 -23.81 -14.28 -6.90
CA PHE A 332 -23.25 -15.36 -7.73
C PHE A 332 -22.13 -14.79 -8.60
N VAL A 333 -20.90 -15.29 -8.47
CA VAL A 333 -19.72 -14.77 -9.15
C VAL A 333 -19.18 -15.78 -10.16
N VAL A 334 -19.12 -15.36 -11.43
CA VAL A 334 -18.43 -16.07 -12.51
C VAL A 334 -16.96 -15.72 -12.44
N ASP A 335 -16.12 -16.73 -12.17
CA ASP A 335 -14.67 -16.60 -12.06
C ASP A 335 -13.97 -16.77 -13.43
N ASP A 336 -12.66 -17.02 -13.44
CA ASP A 336 -11.81 -17.13 -14.63
C ASP A 336 -12.36 -18.14 -15.66
N GLY A 337 -12.36 -17.78 -16.96
CA GLY A 337 -12.80 -18.65 -18.05
C GLY A 337 -13.96 -18.14 -18.93
N TRP A 338 -14.51 -16.96 -18.67
CA TRP A 338 -15.65 -16.42 -19.42
C TRP A 338 -15.28 -15.71 -20.72
N PHE A 339 -14.04 -15.21 -20.85
CA PHE A 339 -13.59 -14.36 -21.94
C PHE A 339 -12.90 -15.15 -23.08
N HIS A 340 -12.62 -14.45 -24.17
CA HIS A 340 -12.17 -15.04 -25.43
C HIS A 340 -10.92 -15.92 -25.30
N GLY A 341 -11.00 -17.14 -25.83
CA GLY A 341 -9.89 -18.08 -25.86
C GLY A 341 -9.46 -18.66 -24.51
N ARG A 342 -10.10 -18.24 -23.41
CA ARG A 342 -9.74 -18.65 -22.05
C ARG A 342 -10.31 -20.01 -21.64
N ARG A 343 -9.73 -21.09 -22.16
CA ARG A 343 -10.13 -22.48 -21.85
C ARG A 343 -9.14 -23.19 -20.93
N ASN A 344 -8.06 -22.53 -20.58
CA ASN A 344 -7.01 -22.96 -19.66
C ASN A 344 -6.17 -21.74 -19.26
N ASP A 345 -5.19 -21.91 -18.36
CA ASP A 345 -4.35 -20.85 -17.84
C ASP A 345 -3.22 -20.36 -18.79
N ARG A 346 -3.12 -20.91 -20.03
CA ARG A 346 -2.03 -20.62 -20.97
C ARG A 346 -2.42 -19.65 -22.07
N ALA A 347 -3.71 -19.37 -22.24
CA ALA A 347 -4.24 -18.58 -23.35
C ALA A 347 -5.33 -17.61 -22.91
N GLY A 348 -5.60 -16.62 -23.74
CA GLY A 348 -6.74 -15.71 -23.66
C GLY A 348 -6.60 -14.54 -22.70
N LEU A 349 -5.67 -14.57 -21.74
CA LEU A 349 -5.52 -13.46 -20.80
C LEU A 349 -5.06 -12.20 -21.52
N GLY A 350 -5.81 -11.11 -21.40
CA GLY A 350 -5.67 -9.88 -22.18
C GLY A 350 -6.86 -9.60 -23.11
N ASP A 351 -7.58 -10.63 -23.51
CA ASP A 351 -8.67 -10.58 -24.50
C ASP A 351 -10.03 -10.46 -23.79
N TRP A 352 -10.31 -9.28 -23.21
CA TRP A 352 -11.41 -9.04 -22.28
C TRP A 352 -12.77 -8.85 -22.97
N TRP A 353 -13.18 -9.78 -23.84
CA TRP A 353 -14.54 -9.86 -24.40
C TRP A 353 -15.10 -11.28 -24.28
N VAL A 354 -16.42 -11.38 -24.24
CA VAL A 354 -17.12 -12.65 -24.02
C VAL A 354 -16.78 -13.67 -25.11
N ASP A 355 -16.42 -14.88 -24.72
CA ASP A 355 -16.14 -15.97 -25.66
C ASP A 355 -17.46 -16.54 -26.23
N THR A 356 -17.79 -16.16 -27.46
CA THR A 356 -19.02 -16.61 -28.13
C THR A 356 -19.01 -18.09 -28.52
N SER A 357 -17.88 -18.78 -28.47
CA SER A 357 -17.82 -20.23 -28.68
C SER A 357 -18.38 -21.01 -27.50
N VAL A 358 -18.34 -20.42 -26.30
CA VAL A 358 -18.89 -20.97 -25.05
C VAL A 358 -20.22 -20.30 -24.72
N TRP A 359 -20.25 -18.97 -24.77
CA TRP A 359 -21.40 -18.14 -24.46
C TRP A 359 -22.10 -17.72 -25.76
N THR A 360 -22.75 -18.67 -26.42
CA THR A 360 -23.34 -18.47 -27.77
C THR A 360 -24.38 -17.35 -27.84
N SER A 361 -25.01 -17.03 -26.70
CA SER A 361 -25.95 -15.91 -26.54
C SER A 361 -25.41 -14.79 -25.64
N GLY A 362 -24.09 -14.75 -25.42
CA GLY A 362 -23.45 -13.83 -24.48
C GLY A 362 -23.69 -14.19 -23.01
N LEU A 363 -23.26 -13.33 -22.09
CA LEU A 363 -23.43 -13.51 -20.64
C LEU A 363 -24.84 -13.13 -20.15
N THR A 364 -25.56 -12.27 -20.90
CA THR A 364 -26.85 -11.72 -20.51
C THR A 364 -27.87 -12.79 -20.06
N PRO A 365 -28.03 -13.94 -20.73
CA PRO A 365 -28.99 -14.95 -20.27
C PRO A 365 -28.70 -15.51 -18.87
N LEU A 366 -27.42 -15.68 -18.49
CA LEU A 366 -27.03 -16.11 -17.15
C LEU A 366 -27.23 -15.00 -16.13
N ILE A 367 -26.84 -13.78 -16.49
CA ILE A 367 -27.04 -12.59 -15.64
C ILE A 367 -28.50 -12.38 -15.31
N ASP A 368 -29.39 -12.43 -16.33
CA ASP A 368 -30.82 -12.28 -16.16
C ASP A 368 -31.43 -13.38 -15.29
N HIS A 369 -30.94 -14.64 -15.47
CA HIS A 369 -31.38 -15.76 -14.65
C HIS A 369 -31.00 -15.57 -13.17
N VAL A 370 -29.72 -15.26 -12.88
CA VAL A 370 -29.19 -15.00 -11.52
C VAL A 370 -29.97 -13.87 -10.85
N ARG A 371 -30.19 -12.76 -11.57
CA ARG A 371 -30.96 -11.60 -11.06
C ARG A 371 -32.44 -11.95 -10.87
N GLY A 372 -33.01 -12.74 -11.77
CA GLY A 372 -34.39 -13.24 -11.63
C GLY A 372 -34.61 -14.11 -10.38
N LEU A 373 -33.55 -14.73 -9.87
CA LEU A 373 -33.52 -15.44 -8.59
C LEU A 373 -33.32 -14.52 -7.37
N GLY A 374 -33.11 -13.22 -7.57
CA GLY A 374 -32.92 -12.25 -6.51
C GLY A 374 -31.48 -12.09 -6.03
N MET A 375 -30.52 -12.67 -6.74
CA MET A 375 -29.08 -12.55 -6.43
C MET A 375 -28.44 -11.42 -7.24
N GLU A 376 -27.36 -10.82 -6.70
CA GLU A 376 -26.44 -9.99 -7.47
C GLU A 376 -25.54 -10.86 -8.35
N PHE A 377 -25.15 -10.32 -9.52
CA PHE A 377 -24.15 -10.98 -10.39
C PHE A 377 -22.78 -10.32 -10.24
N GLY A 378 -21.75 -11.13 -10.18
CA GLY A 378 -20.35 -10.68 -10.12
C GLY A 378 -19.49 -11.39 -11.15
N ILE A 379 -18.31 -10.78 -11.45
CA ILE A 379 -17.37 -11.30 -12.45
C ILE A 379 -15.93 -11.16 -11.97
N TRP A 380 -15.07 -12.07 -12.40
CA TRP A 380 -13.63 -12.04 -12.17
C TRP A 380 -12.90 -11.41 -13.37
N VAL A 381 -11.86 -10.64 -13.10
CA VAL A 381 -10.92 -10.10 -14.09
C VAL A 381 -9.49 -10.13 -13.56
N GLU A 382 -8.50 -10.23 -14.45
CA GLU A 382 -7.06 -10.09 -14.16
C GLU A 382 -6.41 -9.18 -15.21
N PRO A 383 -6.77 -7.89 -15.27
CA PRO A 383 -6.48 -7.04 -16.42
C PRO A 383 -5.02 -6.59 -16.52
N GLU A 384 -4.24 -6.71 -15.47
CA GLU A 384 -2.82 -6.34 -15.45
C GLU A 384 -1.94 -7.37 -16.16
N MET A 385 -2.47 -8.54 -16.49
CA MET A 385 -1.73 -9.68 -17.01
C MET A 385 -2.13 -9.99 -18.45
N VAL A 386 -1.22 -10.64 -19.17
CA VAL A 386 -1.44 -11.09 -20.54
C VAL A 386 -0.76 -12.43 -20.78
N ASN A 387 -1.41 -13.34 -21.52
CA ASN A 387 -0.74 -14.54 -22.01
C ASN A 387 -0.02 -14.27 -23.36
N PRO A 388 1.13 -14.90 -23.62
CA PRO A 388 1.71 -14.90 -24.95
C PRO A 388 0.76 -15.45 -26.04
N ASP A 389 -0.13 -16.38 -25.66
CA ASP A 389 -1.20 -16.88 -26.52
C ASP A 389 -2.51 -16.10 -26.26
N SER A 390 -2.53 -14.84 -26.70
CA SER A 390 -3.69 -13.97 -26.73
C SER A 390 -3.65 -13.09 -27.97
N ASP A 391 -4.79 -12.58 -28.41
CA ASP A 391 -4.88 -11.65 -29.53
C ASP A 391 -4.19 -10.33 -29.18
N LEU A 392 -4.35 -9.86 -27.94
CA LEU A 392 -3.69 -8.66 -27.45
C LEU A 392 -2.16 -8.77 -27.57
N TYR A 393 -1.56 -9.84 -27.08
CA TYR A 393 -0.11 -9.99 -27.12
C TYR A 393 0.41 -10.14 -28.54
N ARG A 394 -0.32 -10.83 -29.43
CA ARG A 394 0.03 -10.92 -30.86
C ARG A 394 0.01 -9.56 -31.55
N ALA A 395 -0.93 -8.70 -31.16
CA ALA A 395 -1.03 -7.34 -31.72
C ALA A 395 -0.01 -6.37 -31.13
N HIS A 396 0.28 -6.49 -29.82
CA HIS A 396 1.08 -5.55 -29.05
C HIS A 396 2.07 -6.24 -28.10
N PRO A 397 3.05 -7.00 -28.61
CA PRO A 397 4.04 -7.66 -27.76
C PRO A 397 4.91 -6.66 -26.95
N ASP A 398 5.02 -5.43 -27.45
CA ASP A 398 5.75 -4.32 -26.83
C ASP A 398 5.02 -3.65 -25.65
N TRP A 399 3.77 -4.06 -25.35
CA TRP A 399 2.99 -3.54 -24.24
C TRP A 399 3.29 -4.21 -22.89
N THR A 400 4.25 -5.12 -22.85
CA THR A 400 4.61 -5.82 -21.62
C THR A 400 5.82 -5.19 -20.93
N LEU A 401 5.83 -5.22 -19.60
CA LEU A 401 7.02 -4.90 -18.82
C LEU A 401 8.11 -5.95 -19.12
N GLY A 402 9.27 -5.51 -19.56
CA GLY A 402 10.38 -6.39 -19.88
C GLY A 402 11.52 -5.66 -20.59
N ASP A 403 12.56 -6.42 -20.91
CA ASP A 403 13.73 -5.95 -21.63
C ASP A 403 14.15 -7.02 -22.65
N ASP A 404 14.01 -6.70 -23.93
CA ASP A 404 14.27 -7.63 -25.04
C ASP A 404 15.71 -8.17 -25.09
N ARG A 405 16.63 -7.59 -24.34
CA ARG A 405 18.00 -8.07 -24.20
C ARG A 405 18.12 -9.34 -23.37
N TYR A 406 17.07 -9.70 -22.62
CA TYR A 406 17.07 -10.83 -21.70
C TYR A 406 15.93 -11.82 -21.99
N PRO A 407 16.12 -13.11 -21.65
CA PRO A 407 15.05 -14.08 -21.79
C PRO A 407 13.81 -13.68 -20.98
N VAL A 408 12.66 -13.87 -21.58
CA VAL A 408 11.36 -13.64 -20.91
C VAL A 408 11.17 -14.65 -19.77
N VAL A 409 10.83 -14.14 -18.60
CA VAL A 409 10.47 -14.97 -17.43
C VAL A 409 8.95 -14.99 -17.30
N LEU A 410 8.32 -16.13 -17.56
CA LEU A 410 6.90 -16.33 -17.32
C LEU A 410 6.61 -16.69 -15.85
N GLY A 411 5.48 -16.24 -15.34
CA GLY A 411 4.90 -16.70 -14.08
C GLY A 411 3.44 -17.09 -14.34
N ARG A 412 3.03 -18.33 -14.05
CA ARG A 412 1.69 -18.86 -14.39
C ARG A 412 1.33 -18.71 -15.90
N ASN A 413 2.30 -18.86 -16.77
CA ASN A 413 2.18 -18.63 -18.23
C ASN A 413 1.82 -17.16 -18.61
N GLN A 414 2.06 -16.20 -17.73
CA GLN A 414 1.66 -14.81 -17.88
C GLN A 414 2.86 -13.87 -17.98
N LEU A 415 2.61 -12.73 -18.62
CA LEU A 415 3.40 -11.50 -18.62
C LEU A 415 2.60 -10.38 -17.97
N VAL A 416 3.25 -9.28 -17.63
CA VAL A 416 2.62 -8.10 -17.06
C VAL A 416 2.51 -7.02 -18.11
N LEU A 417 1.32 -6.46 -18.31
CA LEU A 417 1.10 -5.28 -19.13
C LEU A 417 1.69 -4.03 -18.48
N ASP A 418 2.33 -3.17 -19.25
CA ASP A 418 2.91 -1.90 -18.78
C ASP A 418 1.83 -0.82 -18.65
N LEU A 419 1.15 -0.75 -17.50
CA LEU A 419 0.16 0.29 -17.21
C LEU A 419 0.79 1.68 -16.96
N GLY A 420 2.11 1.79 -16.98
CA GLY A 420 2.80 3.07 -17.08
C GLY A 420 2.68 3.72 -18.47
N ARG A 421 2.07 3.03 -19.46
CA ARG A 421 1.75 3.51 -20.80
C ARG A 421 0.28 3.84 -20.92
N ASP A 422 -0.03 5.04 -21.36
CA ASP A 422 -1.42 5.53 -21.47
C ASP A 422 -2.27 4.64 -22.39
N GLU A 423 -1.71 4.16 -23.51
CA GLU A 423 -2.40 3.32 -24.49
C GLU A 423 -2.85 1.96 -23.91
N VAL A 424 -2.08 1.40 -22.97
CA VAL A 424 -2.46 0.16 -22.25
C VAL A 424 -3.62 0.43 -21.29
N GLY A 425 -3.52 1.54 -20.56
CA GLY A 425 -4.60 1.98 -19.67
C GLY A 425 -5.91 2.25 -20.42
N GLU A 426 -5.84 2.89 -21.60
CA GLU A 426 -7.02 3.15 -22.43
C GLU A 426 -7.63 1.86 -22.99
N TYR A 427 -6.83 0.92 -23.45
CA TYR A 427 -7.30 -0.39 -23.92
C TYR A 427 -8.06 -1.13 -22.83
N LEU A 428 -7.45 -1.28 -21.64
CA LEU A 428 -8.07 -1.99 -20.52
C LEU A 428 -9.34 -1.29 -20.04
N PHE A 429 -9.29 0.04 -19.91
CA PHE A 429 -10.47 0.80 -19.53
C PHE A 429 -11.60 0.60 -20.53
N GLY A 430 -11.34 0.70 -21.84
CA GLY A 430 -12.39 0.55 -22.87
C GLY A 430 -13.09 -0.81 -22.83
N HIS A 431 -12.33 -1.91 -22.62
CA HIS A 431 -12.94 -3.25 -22.52
C HIS A 431 -13.72 -3.46 -21.22
N LEU A 432 -13.18 -3.02 -20.09
CA LEU A 432 -13.84 -3.18 -18.79
C LEU A 432 -15.05 -2.24 -18.63
N ASP A 433 -14.96 -1.02 -19.15
CA ASP A 433 -16.07 -0.06 -19.18
C ASP A 433 -17.24 -0.61 -20.03
N ALA A 434 -16.95 -1.16 -21.21
CA ALA A 434 -17.96 -1.81 -22.04
C ALA A 434 -18.60 -3.02 -21.34
N LEU A 435 -17.78 -3.90 -20.71
CA LEU A 435 -18.28 -5.05 -19.95
C LEU A 435 -19.26 -4.62 -18.84
N LEU A 436 -18.88 -3.62 -18.06
CA LEU A 436 -19.68 -3.13 -16.93
C LEU A 436 -20.89 -2.27 -17.40
N GLY A 437 -20.77 -1.61 -18.56
CA GLY A 437 -21.85 -0.81 -19.15
C GLY A 437 -22.92 -1.64 -19.86
N ASP A 438 -22.51 -2.73 -20.53
CA ASP A 438 -23.40 -3.59 -21.29
C ASP A 438 -24.14 -4.62 -20.42
N HIS A 439 -23.66 -4.86 -19.20
CA HIS A 439 -24.18 -5.91 -18.33
C HIS A 439 -24.45 -5.39 -16.91
N ASP A 440 -25.50 -5.94 -16.28
CA ASP A 440 -25.84 -5.61 -14.89
C ASP A 440 -24.96 -6.40 -13.90
N ILE A 441 -23.71 -5.95 -13.77
CA ILE A 441 -22.69 -6.51 -12.91
C ILE A 441 -22.55 -5.63 -11.66
N ALA A 442 -22.76 -6.21 -10.48
CA ALA A 442 -22.70 -5.51 -9.21
C ALA A 442 -21.35 -5.64 -8.50
N TYR A 443 -20.48 -6.55 -8.96
CA TYR A 443 -19.24 -6.88 -8.27
C TYR A 443 -18.16 -7.37 -9.24
N VAL A 444 -16.93 -6.92 -9.00
CA VAL A 444 -15.74 -7.34 -9.73
C VAL A 444 -14.70 -7.87 -8.74
N LYS A 445 -14.29 -9.14 -8.92
CA LYS A 445 -13.10 -9.71 -8.29
C LYS A 445 -11.90 -9.41 -9.20
N TRP A 446 -11.07 -8.48 -8.78
CA TRP A 446 -9.88 -8.07 -9.54
C TRP A 446 -8.65 -8.79 -9.03
N ASP A 447 -8.10 -9.66 -9.85
CA ASP A 447 -6.95 -10.51 -9.50
C ASP A 447 -5.63 -10.00 -10.10
N MET A 448 -4.52 -10.50 -9.55
CA MET A 448 -3.15 -10.29 -10.02
C MET A 448 -2.30 -11.51 -9.62
N ASN A 449 -2.15 -12.47 -10.51
CA ASN A 449 -1.57 -13.78 -10.17
C ASN A 449 -0.06 -13.90 -10.46
N ARG A 450 0.59 -12.82 -10.88
CA ARG A 450 2.01 -12.82 -11.21
C ARG A 450 2.74 -11.68 -10.53
N ASP A 451 3.90 -11.99 -9.92
CA ASP A 451 4.82 -10.97 -9.42
C ASP A 451 5.54 -10.26 -10.58
N LEU A 452 5.92 -9.01 -10.38
CA LEU A 452 6.74 -8.27 -11.31
C LEU A 452 8.21 -8.74 -11.21
N VAL A 453 8.77 -9.13 -12.33
CA VAL A 453 10.16 -9.58 -12.43
C VAL A 453 10.88 -8.70 -13.44
N ALA A 454 11.97 -8.04 -13.02
CA ALA A 454 12.74 -7.15 -13.87
C ALA A 454 11.84 -6.17 -14.67
N ALA A 455 10.85 -5.58 -13.97
CA ALA A 455 9.82 -4.75 -14.58
C ALA A 455 10.44 -3.50 -15.23
N THR A 456 10.75 -3.62 -16.51
CA THR A 456 11.38 -2.58 -17.32
C THR A 456 10.33 -1.96 -18.24
N SER A 457 10.20 -0.64 -18.19
CA SER A 457 9.37 0.16 -19.08
C SER A 457 10.27 1.18 -19.78
N ALA A 458 10.29 1.16 -21.11
CA ALA A 458 11.12 2.05 -21.93
C ALA A 458 12.60 2.11 -21.46
N GLY A 459 13.19 0.96 -21.09
CA GLY A 459 14.58 0.82 -20.69
C GLY A 459 14.90 1.28 -19.27
N ARG A 460 13.89 1.58 -18.43
CA ARG A 460 14.02 1.97 -17.02
C ARG A 460 13.15 1.08 -16.14
N ALA A 461 13.44 1.04 -14.85
CA ALA A 461 12.54 0.41 -13.90
C ALA A 461 11.16 1.10 -13.92
N GLY A 462 10.10 0.32 -13.83
CA GLY A 462 8.74 0.79 -14.06
C GLY A 462 7.73 0.41 -12.99
N VAL A 463 8.14 -0.09 -11.83
CA VAL A 463 7.21 -0.54 -10.77
C VAL A 463 6.40 0.62 -10.21
N HIS A 464 7.02 1.78 -9.97
CA HIS A 464 6.34 2.99 -9.52
C HIS A 464 5.20 3.38 -10.47
N ARG A 465 5.50 3.52 -11.76
CA ARG A 465 4.50 3.90 -12.78
C ARG A 465 3.44 2.82 -12.97
N GLN A 466 3.82 1.55 -12.88
CA GLN A 466 2.87 0.43 -12.91
C GLN A 466 1.84 0.56 -11.79
N THR A 467 2.29 0.79 -10.56
CA THR A 467 1.40 0.94 -9.41
C THR A 467 0.45 2.13 -9.57
N LEU A 468 0.96 3.28 -10.03
CA LEU A 468 0.13 4.45 -10.32
C LEU A 468 -0.86 4.20 -11.46
N GLY A 469 -0.45 3.48 -12.51
CA GLY A 469 -1.32 3.11 -13.63
C GLY A 469 -2.48 2.21 -13.19
N VAL A 470 -2.21 1.23 -12.33
CA VAL A 470 -3.24 0.37 -11.72
C VAL A 470 -4.21 1.22 -10.90
N TYR A 471 -3.72 2.13 -10.07
CA TYR A 471 -4.57 3.02 -9.28
C TYR A 471 -5.44 3.91 -10.17
N ALA A 472 -4.87 4.49 -11.22
CA ALA A 472 -5.61 5.31 -12.17
C ALA A 472 -6.72 4.53 -12.89
N LEU A 473 -6.48 3.28 -13.26
CA LEU A 473 -7.47 2.42 -13.89
C LEU A 473 -8.64 2.11 -12.94
N PHE A 474 -8.35 1.77 -11.68
CA PHE A 474 -9.39 1.61 -10.65
C PHE A 474 -10.20 2.90 -10.46
N ASP A 475 -9.53 4.04 -10.30
CA ASP A 475 -10.18 5.33 -10.04
C ASP A 475 -11.13 5.72 -11.20
N ARG A 476 -10.72 5.45 -12.46
CA ARG A 476 -11.54 5.68 -13.66
C ARG A 476 -12.77 4.77 -13.69
N LEU A 477 -12.59 3.46 -13.48
CA LEU A 477 -13.70 2.49 -13.49
C LEU A 477 -14.70 2.77 -12.37
N ARG A 478 -14.24 3.09 -11.17
CA ARG A 478 -15.10 3.48 -10.05
C ARG A 478 -15.91 4.76 -10.34
N SER A 479 -15.29 5.71 -11.01
CA SER A 479 -15.97 6.96 -11.41
C SER A 479 -17.04 6.71 -12.47
N ALA A 480 -16.77 5.80 -13.41
CA ALA A 480 -17.72 5.42 -14.47
C ALA A 480 -18.84 4.51 -13.93
N HIS A 481 -18.53 3.61 -12.99
CA HIS A 481 -19.44 2.59 -12.44
C HIS A 481 -19.54 2.65 -10.92
N PRO A 482 -20.07 3.72 -10.31
CA PRO A 482 -20.06 3.92 -8.85
C PRO A 482 -20.93 2.92 -8.08
N GLY A 483 -21.77 2.13 -8.77
CA GLY A 483 -22.59 1.06 -8.18
C GLY A 483 -21.90 -0.30 -8.09
N VAL A 484 -20.72 -0.46 -8.71
CA VAL A 484 -19.98 -1.71 -8.76
C VAL A 484 -19.02 -1.78 -7.57
N GLU A 485 -19.08 -2.87 -6.81
CA GLU A 485 -18.16 -3.19 -5.72
C GLU A 485 -16.91 -3.89 -6.29
N PHE A 486 -15.72 -3.44 -5.89
CA PHE A 486 -14.45 -4.06 -6.28
C PHE A 486 -13.82 -4.80 -5.10
N GLU A 487 -13.41 -6.05 -5.33
CA GLU A 487 -12.60 -6.83 -4.41
C GLU A 487 -11.19 -6.99 -4.98
N THR A 488 -10.16 -6.62 -4.21
CA THR A 488 -8.78 -6.91 -4.59
C THR A 488 -8.43 -8.36 -4.27
N CYS A 489 -7.87 -9.05 -5.25
CA CYS A 489 -7.21 -10.34 -5.14
C CYS A 489 -5.81 -10.23 -5.76
N ALA A 490 -4.85 -10.99 -5.26
CA ALA A 490 -3.56 -11.13 -5.92
C ALA A 490 -2.97 -12.50 -5.54
N SER A 491 -3.52 -13.56 -6.13
CA SER A 491 -3.36 -14.95 -5.64
C SER A 491 -3.71 -15.01 -4.15
N GLY A 492 -4.94 -14.69 -3.79
CA GLY A 492 -5.30 -14.48 -2.38
C GLY A 492 -4.88 -13.10 -1.87
N GLY A 493 -4.33 -13.04 -0.66
CA GLY A 493 -3.99 -11.82 0.08
C GLY A 493 -2.69 -11.12 -0.34
N GLY A 494 -2.24 -11.28 -1.59
CA GLY A 494 -0.97 -10.71 -2.05
C GLY A 494 -0.98 -9.21 -2.32
N ARG A 495 -2.15 -8.54 -2.31
CA ARG A 495 -2.26 -7.09 -2.46
C ARG A 495 -3.30 -6.54 -1.49
N VAL A 496 -2.87 -6.31 -0.25
CA VAL A 496 -3.72 -5.80 0.83
C VAL A 496 -2.97 -4.71 1.58
N ASP A 497 -3.36 -3.47 1.38
CA ASP A 497 -2.79 -2.28 2.01
C ASP A 497 -3.81 -1.13 1.99
N PHE A 498 -3.52 -0.02 2.68
CA PHE A 498 -4.44 1.12 2.72
C PHE A 498 -4.55 1.86 1.39
N GLY A 499 -3.55 1.75 0.50
CA GLY A 499 -3.60 2.35 -0.84
C GLY A 499 -4.62 1.65 -1.74
N ILE A 500 -4.64 0.31 -1.76
CA ILE A 500 -5.66 -0.41 -2.54
C ILE A 500 -7.06 -0.25 -1.93
N PHE A 501 -7.19 -0.17 -0.61
CA PHE A 501 -8.47 0.09 0.03
C PHE A 501 -8.99 1.53 -0.15
N GLU A 502 -8.27 2.41 -0.80
CA GLU A 502 -8.85 3.65 -1.35
C GLU A 502 -9.72 3.37 -2.58
N ARG A 503 -9.58 2.21 -3.19
CA ARG A 503 -10.11 1.82 -4.50
C ARG A 503 -10.97 0.58 -4.48
N THR A 504 -10.91 -0.21 -3.42
CA THR A 504 -11.65 -1.46 -3.29
C THR A 504 -12.40 -1.52 -1.95
N GLU A 505 -13.54 -2.16 -1.96
CA GLU A 505 -14.39 -2.36 -0.79
C GLU A 505 -13.97 -3.59 0.00
N ARG A 506 -13.33 -4.56 -0.67
CA ARG A 506 -13.00 -5.86 -0.09
C ARG A 506 -11.64 -6.35 -0.55
N ALA A 507 -11.07 -7.29 0.21
CA ALA A 507 -9.90 -8.05 -0.20
C ALA A 507 -10.15 -9.54 -0.02
N TRP A 508 -9.85 -10.32 -1.05
CA TRP A 508 -9.77 -11.77 -0.93
C TRP A 508 -8.52 -12.12 -0.12
N THR A 509 -8.71 -12.61 1.10
CA THR A 509 -7.61 -12.70 2.08
C THR A 509 -6.67 -13.88 1.82
N SER A 510 -7.15 -14.95 1.19
CA SER A 510 -6.37 -16.14 0.87
C SER A 510 -7.11 -17.04 -0.10
N ASP A 511 -6.37 -17.73 -0.97
CA ASP A 511 -6.89 -18.83 -1.78
C ASP A 511 -7.09 -20.13 -0.96
N SER A 512 -6.60 -20.20 0.30
CA SER A 512 -6.97 -21.28 1.20
C SER A 512 -8.42 -21.12 1.64
N ILE A 513 -9.25 -22.12 1.36
CA ILE A 513 -10.64 -22.21 1.85
C ILE A 513 -10.77 -23.15 3.04
N ASP A 514 -9.68 -23.78 3.50
CA ASP A 514 -9.67 -24.60 4.70
C ASP A 514 -10.06 -23.77 5.94
N ALA A 515 -11.05 -24.26 6.69
CA ALA A 515 -11.62 -23.52 7.81
C ALA A 515 -10.63 -23.28 8.97
N LEU A 516 -9.66 -24.17 9.17
CA LEU A 516 -8.65 -24.03 10.22
C LEU A 516 -7.58 -23.03 9.82
N ASP A 517 -7.07 -23.11 8.58
CA ASP A 517 -6.11 -22.15 8.04
C ASP A 517 -6.69 -20.73 8.04
N ARG A 518 -7.95 -20.59 7.61
CA ARG A 518 -8.66 -19.30 7.57
C ARG A 518 -8.75 -18.62 8.93
N GLN A 519 -8.83 -19.36 10.04
CA GLN A 519 -8.83 -18.75 11.38
C GLN A 519 -7.54 -17.93 11.64
N ALA A 520 -6.38 -18.51 11.32
CA ALA A 520 -5.09 -17.83 11.49
C ALA A 520 -4.93 -16.67 10.51
N ILE A 521 -5.26 -16.89 9.23
CA ILE A 521 -5.16 -15.89 8.16
C ILE A 521 -6.05 -14.67 8.46
N GLN A 522 -7.32 -14.89 8.81
CA GLN A 522 -8.27 -13.81 9.10
C GLN A 522 -7.92 -13.07 10.39
N ARG A 523 -7.39 -13.76 11.40
CA ARG A 523 -6.88 -13.10 12.61
C ARG A 523 -5.69 -12.19 12.29
N GLY A 524 -4.75 -12.65 11.46
CA GLY A 524 -3.61 -11.84 11.05
C GLY A 524 -4.02 -10.62 10.21
N PHE A 525 -4.96 -10.79 9.28
CA PHE A 525 -5.56 -9.69 8.52
C PHE A 525 -6.18 -8.65 9.46
N SER A 526 -6.90 -9.08 10.49
CA SER A 526 -7.59 -8.19 11.43
C SER A 526 -6.68 -7.36 12.35
N LEU A 527 -5.35 -7.51 12.28
CA LEU A 527 -4.44 -6.58 12.96
C LEU A 527 -4.52 -5.16 12.40
N LEU A 528 -4.77 -5.01 11.10
CA LEU A 528 -4.83 -3.71 10.42
C LEU A 528 -6.19 -3.41 9.82
N PHE A 529 -6.93 -4.43 9.38
CA PHE A 529 -8.11 -4.26 8.55
C PHE A 529 -9.36 -4.80 9.25
N PRO A 530 -10.47 -4.03 9.27
CA PRO A 530 -11.68 -4.49 9.94
C PRO A 530 -12.32 -5.67 9.21
N PRO A 531 -13.01 -6.57 9.94
CA PRO A 531 -13.55 -7.82 9.38
C PRO A 531 -14.49 -7.66 8.19
N GLU A 532 -15.21 -6.56 8.10
CA GLU A 532 -16.12 -6.26 7.00
C GLU A 532 -15.42 -6.05 5.65
N LEU A 533 -14.10 -5.77 5.64
CA LEU A 533 -13.29 -5.67 4.42
C LEU A 533 -12.77 -7.04 3.95
N MET A 534 -12.93 -8.10 4.72
CA MET A 534 -12.54 -9.43 4.30
C MET A 534 -13.49 -9.96 3.22
N GLY A 535 -12.95 -10.32 2.06
CA GLY A 535 -13.61 -11.17 1.11
C GLY A 535 -13.81 -12.57 1.70
N SER A 536 -14.98 -13.14 1.47
CA SER A 536 -15.28 -14.51 1.87
C SER A 536 -16.32 -15.07 0.93
N HIS A 537 -16.00 -16.19 0.29
CA HIS A 537 -16.93 -16.87 -0.60
C HIS A 537 -17.16 -18.33 -0.16
N ILE A 538 -18.29 -18.87 -0.55
CA ILE A 538 -18.55 -20.28 -0.50
C ILE A 538 -17.98 -20.87 -1.79
N GLY A 539 -17.09 -21.83 -1.66
CA GLY A 539 -16.51 -22.61 -2.75
C GLY A 539 -16.75 -24.08 -2.53
N SER A 540 -16.33 -24.92 -3.46
CA SER A 540 -16.37 -26.37 -3.28
C SER A 540 -15.29 -26.81 -2.30
N PRO A 541 -15.56 -27.70 -1.35
CA PRO A 541 -14.51 -28.35 -0.58
C PRO A 541 -13.66 -29.22 -1.53
N VAL A 542 -12.35 -29.00 -1.54
CA VAL A 542 -11.40 -29.83 -2.28
C VAL A 542 -11.14 -31.10 -1.49
#